data_8340d1c4b3bb3890bf3e3ab8e63750da
#
_entry.id   8340d1c4b3bb3890bf3e3ab8e63750da
#
_cell.length_a   1.000
_cell.length_b   1.000
_cell.length_c   1.000
_cell.angle_alpha   90.00
_cell.angle_beta   90.00
_cell.angle_gamma   90.00
#
_symmetry.space_group_name_H-M   'P 1'
#
loop_
_entity.id
_entity.type
_entity.pdbx_description
1 polymer ?
#
loop_
_entity_poly.entity_id
_entity_poly.type
_entity_poly.pdbx_seq_one_letter_code
_entity_poly.pdbx_strand_id
1 'polypeptide(L)'
;MLLVIQNILDAAEVAEFRERLAAANWIDGAATAGSRSIAVKQNLQLGPNDADAIELRNRILARLGRHPEFVSASLAEKIWPPVFNCYQNGGHYGTHSDAALMRLPEAGLTLRSDVSATLF
;
A
#
# COMPACT_ATOMS: atom_id res chain seq x y z
N MET A 1 7.93 -10.41 14.20
CA MET A 1 7.31 -9.47 15.19
C MET A 1 6.21 -8.70 14.49
N LEU A 2 5.06 -8.58 15.10
CA LEU A 2 3.96 -7.75 14.63
C LEU A 2 3.78 -6.57 15.59
N LEU A 3 3.72 -5.36 15.06
CA LEU A 3 3.46 -4.15 15.82
C LEU A 3 2.22 -3.44 15.26
N VAL A 4 1.32 -3.04 16.13
CA VAL A 4 0.13 -2.25 15.77
C VAL A 4 0.38 -0.81 16.19
N ILE A 5 0.38 0.10 15.21
CA ILE A 5 0.55 1.54 15.42
C ILE A 5 -0.78 2.23 15.14
N GLN A 6 -1.27 3.00 16.10
CA GLN A 6 -2.56 3.66 16.01
C GLN A 6 -2.44 5.10 15.50
N ASN A 7 -3.54 5.63 14.99
CA ASN A 7 -3.69 7.06 14.67
C ASN A 7 -2.69 7.60 13.61
N ILE A 8 -2.40 6.82 12.60
CA ILE A 8 -1.63 7.30 11.43
C ILE A 8 -2.39 8.42 10.71
N LEU A 9 -3.70 8.22 10.50
CA LEU A 9 -4.63 9.24 10.01
C LEU A 9 -5.61 9.61 11.11
N ASP A 10 -6.06 10.86 11.14
CA ASP A 10 -7.14 11.28 12.03
C ASP A 10 -8.53 10.88 11.47
N ALA A 11 -9.58 11.05 12.28
CA ALA A 11 -10.93 10.63 11.90
C ALA A 11 -11.47 11.38 10.66
N ALA A 12 -11.14 12.66 10.50
CA ALA A 12 -11.55 13.45 9.35
C ALA A 12 -10.85 12.98 8.07
N GLU A 13 -9.55 12.68 8.16
CA GLU A 13 -8.79 12.11 7.04
C GLU A 13 -9.30 10.73 6.65
N VAL A 14 -9.62 9.87 7.60
CA VAL A 14 -10.21 8.54 7.33
C VAL A 14 -11.54 8.69 6.59
N ALA A 15 -12.42 9.60 7.02
CA ALA A 15 -13.69 9.85 6.36
C ALA A 15 -13.51 10.34 4.91
N GLU A 16 -12.61 11.29 4.68
CA GLU A 16 -12.29 11.78 3.34
C GLU A 16 -11.71 10.68 2.45
N PHE A 17 -10.75 9.89 2.97
CA PHE A 17 -10.15 8.78 2.23
C PHE A 17 -11.21 7.76 1.82
N ARG A 18 -12.09 7.38 2.72
CA ARG A 18 -13.18 6.43 2.43
C ARG A 18 -14.12 6.94 1.36
N GLU A 19 -14.49 8.21 1.39
CA GLU A 19 -15.34 8.83 0.38
C GLU A 19 -14.66 8.81 -1.01
N ARG A 20 -13.42 9.23 -1.08
CA ARG A 20 -12.66 9.25 -2.33
C ARG A 20 -12.41 7.86 -2.88
N LEU A 21 -12.05 6.90 -2.03
CA LEU A 21 -11.83 5.50 -2.42
C LEU A 21 -13.13 4.82 -2.87
N ALA A 22 -14.27 5.17 -2.30
CA ALA A 22 -15.57 4.65 -2.75
C ALA A 22 -15.93 5.09 -4.18
N ALA A 23 -15.48 6.27 -4.60
CA ALA A 23 -15.70 6.81 -5.94
C ALA A 23 -14.57 6.52 -6.93
N ALA A 24 -13.50 5.85 -6.49
CA ALA A 24 -12.30 5.63 -7.30
C ALA A 24 -12.50 4.56 -8.39
N ASN A 25 -11.64 4.61 -9.39
CA ASN A 25 -11.63 3.64 -10.50
C ASN A 25 -10.75 2.44 -10.16
N TRP A 26 -11.34 1.41 -9.59
CA TRP A 26 -10.66 0.19 -9.20
C TRP A 26 -10.38 -0.71 -10.40
N ILE A 27 -9.19 -1.28 -10.48
CA ILE A 27 -8.75 -2.22 -11.52
C ILE A 27 -8.42 -3.58 -10.92
N ASP A 28 -8.32 -4.61 -11.74
CA ASP A 28 -7.95 -5.95 -11.31
C ASP A 28 -6.54 -5.97 -10.72
N GLY A 29 -6.43 -6.43 -9.47
CA GLY A 29 -5.15 -6.54 -8.76
C GLY A 29 -4.19 -7.56 -9.35
N ALA A 30 -4.65 -8.50 -10.16
CA ALA A 30 -3.80 -9.45 -10.87
C ALA A 30 -2.84 -8.76 -11.84
N ALA A 31 -3.21 -7.59 -12.37
CA ALA A 31 -2.36 -6.80 -13.26
C ALA A 31 -1.04 -6.36 -12.62
N THR A 32 -0.98 -6.29 -11.29
CA THR A 32 0.21 -5.86 -10.52
C THR A 32 0.87 -7.00 -9.74
N ALA A 33 0.29 -8.20 -9.77
CA ALA A 33 0.86 -9.37 -9.10
C ALA A 33 2.06 -9.91 -9.88
N GLY A 34 3.10 -10.33 -9.19
CA GLY A 34 4.18 -11.10 -9.79
C GLY A 34 3.68 -12.47 -10.26
N SER A 35 4.39 -13.09 -11.20
CA SER A 35 3.99 -14.36 -11.84
C SER A 35 3.66 -15.48 -10.85
N ARG A 36 4.32 -15.52 -9.69
CA ARG A 36 4.07 -16.53 -8.64
C ARG A 36 2.83 -16.26 -7.80
N SER A 37 2.41 -14.99 -7.73
CA SER A 37 1.30 -14.56 -6.87
C SER A 37 -0.01 -14.38 -7.62
N ILE A 38 0.01 -14.32 -8.95
CA ILE A 38 -1.17 -14.04 -9.77
C ILE A 38 -2.29 -15.08 -9.59
N ALA A 39 -1.93 -16.35 -9.38
CA ALA A 39 -2.89 -17.43 -9.22
C ALA A 39 -3.63 -17.41 -7.87
N VAL A 40 -3.10 -16.71 -6.87
CA VAL A 40 -3.66 -16.65 -5.50
C VAL A 40 -4.24 -15.27 -5.15
N LYS A 41 -4.10 -14.28 -6.03
CA LYS A 41 -4.55 -12.92 -5.81
C LYS A 41 -5.88 -12.64 -6.50
N GLN A 42 -6.89 -12.34 -5.72
CA GLN A 42 -8.22 -11.94 -6.20
C GLN A 42 -8.68 -10.70 -5.44
N ASN A 43 -8.25 -9.53 -5.89
CA ASN A 43 -8.62 -8.23 -5.32
C ASN A 43 -8.66 -7.16 -6.41
N LEU A 44 -9.12 -5.98 -6.01
CA LEU A 44 -9.03 -4.77 -6.82
C LEU A 44 -7.92 -3.85 -6.28
N GLN A 45 -7.33 -3.06 -7.15
CA GLN A 45 -6.32 -2.06 -6.81
C GLN A 45 -6.59 -0.75 -7.54
N LEU A 46 -6.08 0.36 -7.01
CA LEU A 46 -5.97 1.60 -7.78
C LEU A 46 -4.72 1.55 -8.66
N GLY A 47 -4.87 2.02 -9.89
CA GLY A 47 -3.76 2.07 -10.83
C GLY A 47 -2.62 2.99 -10.35
N PRO A 48 -1.38 2.75 -10.78
CA PRO A 48 -0.22 3.52 -10.34
C PRO A 48 -0.26 4.99 -10.76
N ASN A 49 -0.99 5.31 -11.82
CA ASN A 49 -1.15 6.66 -12.36
C ASN A 49 -2.51 7.30 -12.02
N ASP A 50 -3.31 6.67 -11.18
CA ASP A 50 -4.56 7.23 -10.70
C ASP A 50 -4.28 8.48 -9.85
N ALA A 51 -4.94 9.60 -10.17
CA ALA A 51 -4.67 10.88 -9.51
C ALA A 51 -5.03 10.87 -8.02
N ASP A 52 -6.14 10.23 -7.65
CA ASP A 52 -6.52 10.09 -6.24
C ASP A 52 -5.54 9.18 -5.49
N ALA A 53 -5.14 8.07 -6.11
CA ALA A 53 -4.15 7.18 -5.51
C ALA A 53 -2.82 7.91 -5.26
N ILE A 54 -2.35 8.71 -6.19
CA ILE A 54 -1.11 9.49 -6.04
C ILE A 54 -1.23 10.48 -4.87
N GLU A 55 -2.29 11.26 -4.82
CA GLU A 55 -2.46 12.25 -3.75
C GLU A 55 -2.63 11.59 -2.37
N LEU A 56 -3.52 10.60 -2.26
CA LEU A 56 -3.79 9.94 -0.98
C LEU A 56 -2.56 9.21 -0.45
N ARG A 57 -1.81 8.51 -1.30
CA ARG A 57 -0.58 7.85 -0.85
C ARG A 57 0.49 8.84 -0.39
N ASN A 58 0.61 10.01 -1.07
CA ASN A 58 1.56 11.04 -0.64
C ASN A 58 1.20 11.59 0.73
N ARG A 59 -0.08 11.72 1.05
CA ARG A 59 -0.56 12.11 2.39
C ARG A 59 -0.21 11.04 3.42
N ILE A 60 -0.39 9.75 3.09
CA ILE A 60 0.02 8.65 3.98
C ILE A 60 1.53 8.71 4.24
N LEU A 61 2.33 8.84 3.20
CA LEU A 61 3.79 8.93 3.33
C LEU A 61 4.22 10.09 4.22
N ALA A 62 3.57 11.27 4.07
CA ALA A 62 3.83 12.43 4.92
C ALA A 62 3.47 12.17 6.39
N ARG A 63 2.39 11.45 6.66
CA ARG A 63 2.00 11.06 8.02
C ARG A 63 2.97 10.05 8.62
N LEU A 64 3.33 9.02 7.88
CA LEU A 64 4.30 8.00 8.33
C LEU A 64 5.65 8.61 8.68
N GLY A 65 6.17 9.50 7.84
CA GLY A 65 7.45 10.15 8.07
C GLY A 65 7.50 11.08 9.30
N ARG A 66 6.36 11.45 9.86
CA ARG A 66 6.23 12.28 11.06
C ARG A 66 5.73 11.51 12.28
N HIS A 67 5.32 10.28 12.13
CA HIS A 67 4.78 9.49 13.23
C HIS A 67 5.91 8.87 14.05
N PRO A 68 6.14 9.29 15.30
CA PRO A 68 7.33 8.89 16.06
C PRO A 68 7.46 7.39 16.25
N GLU A 69 6.35 6.72 16.55
CA GLU A 69 6.32 5.27 16.74
C GLU A 69 6.63 4.52 15.44
N PHE A 70 6.08 4.96 14.30
CA PHE A 70 6.39 4.36 13.01
C PHE A 70 7.87 4.53 12.65
N VAL A 71 8.39 5.75 12.81
CA VAL A 71 9.80 6.06 12.50
C VAL A 71 10.74 5.22 13.36
N SER A 72 10.50 5.15 14.67
CA SER A 72 11.37 4.38 15.57
C SER A 72 11.24 2.87 15.41
N ALA A 73 10.07 2.36 15.05
CA ALA A 73 9.85 0.93 14.86
C ALA A 73 10.38 0.43 13.51
N SER A 74 10.18 1.19 12.44
CA SER A 74 10.57 0.75 11.10
C SER A 74 12.03 1.06 10.76
N LEU A 75 12.57 2.17 11.27
CA LEU A 75 13.89 2.72 10.88
C LEU A 75 14.06 2.78 9.36
N ALA A 76 12.97 3.04 8.64
CA ALA A 76 12.96 2.97 7.20
C ALA A 76 13.81 4.10 6.57
N GLU A 77 14.80 3.76 5.79
CA GLU A 77 15.52 4.71 4.93
C GLU A 77 14.65 5.15 3.76
N LYS A 78 13.91 4.21 3.20
CA LYS A 78 13.02 4.42 2.05
C LYS A 78 11.70 3.69 2.29
N ILE A 79 10.62 4.26 1.80
CA ILE A 79 9.29 3.65 1.84
C ILE A 79 8.83 3.48 0.40
N TRP A 80 8.51 2.23 0.01
CA TRP A 80 7.85 1.98 -1.26
C TRP A 80 6.46 2.62 -1.24
N PRO A 81 6.05 3.30 -2.32
CA PRO A 81 4.77 3.97 -2.34
C PRO A 81 3.61 3.01 -2.03
N PRO A 82 2.72 3.35 -1.09
CA PRO A 82 1.57 2.52 -0.76
C PRO A 82 0.66 2.25 -1.96
N VAL A 83 0.09 1.07 -2.00
CA VAL A 83 -0.91 0.66 -3.00
C VAL A 83 -2.24 0.45 -2.27
N PHE A 84 -3.32 0.99 -2.83
CA PHE A 84 -4.66 0.77 -2.30
C PHE A 84 -5.23 -0.54 -2.84
N ASN A 85 -5.65 -1.41 -1.92
CA ASN A 85 -6.26 -2.70 -2.22
C ASN A 85 -7.70 -2.72 -1.74
N CYS A 86 -8.59 -3.32 -2.51
CA CYS A 86 -9.97 -3.57 -2.11
C CYS A 86 -10.28 -5.06 -2.24
N TYR A 87 -10.79 -5.63 -1.15
CA TYR A 87 -11.24 -7.03 -1.08
C TYR A 87 -12.75 -7.02 -0.85
N GLN A 88 -13.50 -7.50 -1.84
CA GLN A 88 -14.96 -7.57 -1.80
C GLN A 88 -15.45 -8.83 -2.51
N ASN A 89 -16.70 -9.23 -2.25
CA ASN A 89 -17.34 -10.37 -2.93
C ASN A 89 -16.48 -11.65 -2.89
N GLY A 90 -15.90 -11.98 -1.73
CA GLY A 90 -15.02 -13.13 -1.57
C GLY A 90 -13.61 -12.95 -2.10
N GLY A 91 -13.23 -11.72 -2.50
CA GLY A 91 -11.87 -11.39 -2.90
C GLY A 91 -10.85 -11.72 -1.82
N HIS A 92 -9.69 -12.17 -2.21
CA HIS A 92 -8.62 -12.61 -1.30
C HIS A 92 -7.25 -12.47 -1.92
N TYR A 93 -6.25 -12.56 -1.08
CA TYR A 93 -4.87 -12.81 -1.46
C TYR A 93 -4.37 -13.99 -0.65
N GLY A 94 -4.25 -15.15 -1.28
CA GLY A 94 -3.82 -16.38 -0.61
C GLY A 94 -2.40 -16.31 -0.08
N THR A 95 -1.96 -17.35 0.59
CA THR A 95 -0.60 -17.43 1.13
C THR A 95 0.43 -17.20 0.04
N HIS A 96 1.31 -16.26 0.26
CA HIS A 96 2.38 -15.87 -0.66
C HIS A 96 3.57 -15.32 0.13
N SER A 97 4.70 -15.16 -0.57
CA SER A 97 5.85 -14.43 -0.05
C SER A 97 5.89 -13.04 -0.67
N ASP A 98 6.10 -12.03 0.15
CA ASP A 98 6.32 -10.68 -0.34
C ASP A 98 7.61 -10.61 -1.17
N ALA A 99 7.66 -9.70 -2.13
CA ALA A 99 8.85 -9.51 -2.94
C ALA A 99 10.00 -8.95 -2.09
N ALA A 100 11.10 -9.68 -2.04
CA ALA A 100 12.31 -9.23 -1.33
C ALA A 100 12.96 -7.99 -2.00
N LEU A 101 12.77 -7.85 -3.30
CA LEU A 101 13.27 -6.72 -4.09
C LEU A 101 12.14 -6.05 -4.86
N MET A 102 11.96 -4.76 -4.63
CA MET A 102 11.05 -3.90 -5.37
C MET A 102 11.83 -3.12 -6.41
N ARG A 103 11.35 -3.06 -7.64
CA ARG A 103 12.05 -2.43 -8.75
C ARG A 103 11.19 -1.40 -9.46
N LEU A 104 11.77 -0.23 -9.73
CA LEU A 104 11.26 0.81 -10.60
C LEU A 104 12.25 1.03 -11.74
N PRO A 105 12.11 0.28 -12.85
CA PRO A 105 13.08 0.34 -13.96
C PRO A 105 13.20 1.75 -14.56
N GLU A 106 12.09 2.48 -14.67
CA GLU A 106 12.06 3.84 -15.22
C GLU A 106 12.91 4.82 -14.39
N ALA A 107 13.05 4.58 -13.10
CA ALA A 107 13.86 5.39 -12.19
C ALA A 107 15.23 4.78 -11.90
N GLY A 108 15.53 3.62 -12.46
CA GLY A 108 16.76 2.87 -12.16
C GLY A 108 16.87 2.47 -10.68
N LEU A 109 15.74 2.38 -9.97
CA LEU A 109 15.70 2.14 -8.54
C LEU A 109 15.40 0.67 -8.23
N THR A 110 16.22 0.08 -7.36
CA THR A 110 15.93 -1.20 -6.70
C THR A 110 15.96 -0.99 -5.20
N LEU A 111 14.93 -1.47 -4.51
CA LEU A 111 14.78 -1.35 -3.08
C LEU A 111 14.62 -2.73 -2.46
N ARG A 112 15.39 -3.03 -1.42
CA ARG A 112 15.21 -4.25 -0.61
C ARG A 112 14.06 -4.01 0.38
N SER A 113 13.14 -4.94 0.43
CA SER A 113 12.01 -4.91 1.36
C SER A 113 12.38 -5.66 2.65
N ASP A 114 12.58 -4.93 3.73
CA ASP A 114 12.92 -5.49 5.05
C ASP A 114 11.70 -5.53 5.98
N VAL A 115 10.73 -4.62 5.77
CA VAL A 115 9.52 -4.51 6.56
C VAL A 115 8.34 -4.29 5.63
N SER A 116 7.21 -4.92 5.91
CA SER A 116 5.93 -4.63 5.27
C SER A 116 4.94 -4.04 6.27
N ALA A 117 4.05 -3.19 5.80
CA ALA A 117 3.03 -2.57 6.62
C ALA A 117 1.69 -2.52 5.86
N THR A 118 0.61 -2.66 6.60
CA THR A 118 -0.75 -2.50 6.09
C THR A 118 -1.47 -1.45 6.93
N LEU A 119 -2.12 -0.50 6.27
CA LEU A 119 -2.98 0.50 6.88
C LEU A 119 -4.44 0.07 6.67
N PHE A 120 -5.20 -0.06 7.77
CA PHE A 120 -6.62 -0.39 7.77
C PHE A 120 -7.48 0.82 8.11
#